data_c78019e81655146c9110353c5cb901f3
#
_entry.id   c78019e81655146c9110353c5cb901f3
#
_cell.length_a   1.000
_cell.length_b   1.000
_cell.length_c   1.000
_cell.angle_alpha   90.00
_cell.angle_beta   90.00
_cell.angle_gamma   90.00
#
_symmetry.space_group_name_H-M   'P 1'
#
loop_
_entity.id
_entity.type
_entity.pdbx_description
1 polymer ?
#
loop_
_entity_poly.entity_id
_entity_poly.type
_entity_poly.pdbx_seq_one_letter_code
_entity_poly.pdbx_strand_id
1 'polypeptide(L)'
;MEIGVYGLGRFGAFFAGLLAGRAAVKAYSRNPARPTPAGVRRVGEEELLATPAVALCVDIGAMPEVLRRIAPRLQPGGLVLDTCSVKALPVRWMQELLPPEVGILASHPMFGPDSGAGGVEGLPMILWPVRLSEERYREWSEFFGSFGLAVHRLSPDEHDRQAAFTQGLTHYLGRVLAELQLRPSEIGSVGYRRLLEIVEQTCNDTWRLFLDLQRFNPHTPAMRRALDRALESLQANLDTP
;
A
#
# COMPACT_ATOMS: atom_id res chain seq x y z
N MET A 1 -14.76 11.72 -12.57
CA MET A 1 -14.78 10.51 -11.74
C MET A 1 -15.07 10.91 -10.30
N GLU A 2 -15.85 10.11 -9.56
CA GLU A 2 -16.09 10.30 -8.12
C GLU A 2 -15.54 9.08 -7.35
N ILE A 3 -14.74 9.33 -6.31
CA ILE A 3 -14.04 8.27 -5.56
C ILE A 3 -14.25 8.49 -4.06
N GLY A 4 -14.66 7.44 -3.36
CA GLY A 4 -14.71 7.38 -1.91
C GLY A 4 -13.39 6.83 -1.35
N VAL A 5 -12.77 7.52 -0.40
CA VAL A 5 -11.60 7.02 0.34
C VAL A 5 -12.04 6.60 1.73
N TYR A 6 -11.99 5.31 2.00
CA TYR A 6 -12.37 4.71 3.27
C TYR A 6 -11.14 4.54 4.17
N GLY A 7 -11.00 5.42 5.13
CA GLY A 7 -9.87 5.50 6.06
C GLY A 7 -8.97 6.70 5.81
N LEU A 8 -8.89 7.61 6.80
CA LEU A 8 -8.02 8.79 6.80
C LEU A 8 -6.84 8.56 7.77
N GLY A 9 -6.20 7.40 7.66
CA GLY A 9 -4.88 7.19 8.27
C GLY A 9 -3.82 8.02 7.55
N ARG A 10 -2.54 7.86 7.92
CA ARG A 10 -1.41 8.57 7.31
C ARG A 10 -1.42 8.43 5.77
N PHE A 11 -1.50 7.18 5.28
CA PHE A 11 -1.59 6.91 3.84
C PHE A 11 -2.91 7.39 3.24
N GLY A 12 -4.05 7.07 3.85
CA GLY A 12 -5.36 7.41 3.27
C GLY A 12 -5.60 8.91 3.12
N ALA A 13 -5.09 9.73 4.05
CA ALA A 13 -5.14 11.18 3.93
C ALA A 13 -4.26 11.66 2.75
N PHE A 14 -3.04 11.17 2.63
CA PHE A 14 -2.15 11.47 1.50
C PHE A 14 -2.79 11.06 0.16
N PHE A 15 -3.30 9.84 0.07
CA PHE A 15 -3.91 9.31 -1.15
C PHE A 15 -5.19 10.06 -1.53
N ALA A 16 -6.05 10.40 -0.56
CA ALA A 16 -7.24 11.23 -0.82
C ALA A 16 -6.87 12.62 -1.36
N GLY A 17 -5.84 13.26 -0.80
CA GLY A 17 -5.34 14.53 -1.30
C GLY A 17 -4.78 14.43 -2.72
N LEU A 18 -4.03 13.37 -3.03
CA LEU A 18 -3.53 13.09 -4.38
C LEU A 18 -4.70 12.96 -5.37
N LEU A 19 -5.67 12.10 -5.06
CA LEU A 19 -6.82 11.85 -5.93
C LEU A 19 -7.67 13.12 -6.18
N ALA A 20 -7.78 14.00 -5.18
CA ALA A 20 -8.55 15.25 -5.27
C ALA A 20 -8.00 16.21 -6.34
N GLY A 21 -6.75 16.04 -6.79
CA GLY A 21 -6.18 16.80 -7.91
C GLY A 21 -6.84 16.48 -9.26
N ARG A 22 -7.56 15.35 -9.39
CA ARG A 22 -8.14 14.90 -10.69
C ARG A 22 -9.53 14.26 -10.57
N ALA A 23 -10.09 14.12 -9.38
CA ALA A 23 -11.39 13.51 -9.13
C ALA A 23 -12.15 14.25 -8.03
N ALA A 24 -13.48 14.12 -8.01
CA ALA A 24 -14.27 14.47 -6.84
C ALA A 24 -14.05 13.39 -5.77
N VAL A 25 -13.48 13.78 -4.62
CA VAL A 25 -13.13 12.83 -3.56
C VAL A 25 -13.99 13.05 -2.33
N LYS A 26 -14.67 11.99 -1.91
CA LYS A 26 -15.29 11.87 -0.60
C LYS A 26 -14.40 11.03 0.30
N ALA A 27 -14.36 11.34 1.59
CA ALA A 27 -13.59 10.53 2.53
C ALA A 27 -14.35 10.30 3.83
N TYR A 28 -14.14 9.11 4.39
CA TYR A 28 -14.66 8.70 5.68
C TYR A 28 -13.55 8.17 6.59
N SER A 29 -13.67 8.47 7.87
CA SER A 29 -12.83 7.87 8.91
C SER A 29 -13.66 7.66 10.18
N ARG A 30 -13.51 6.50 10.82
CA ARG A 30 -14.10 6.22 12.14
C ARG A 30 -13.61 7.19 13.22
N ASN A 31 -12.38 7.67 13.09
CA ASN A 31 -11.84 8.67 14.01
C ASN A 31 -12.15 10.08 13.49
N PRO A 32 -13.05 10.83 14.19
CA PRO A 32 -13.45 12.17 13.75
C PRO A 32 -12.30 13.19 13.86
N ALA A 33 -11.29 12.94 14.71
CA ALA A 33 -10.14 13.83 14.89
C ALA A 33 -9.13 13.77 13.72
N ARG A 34 -9.24 12.80 12.80
CA ARG A 34 -8.34 12.76 11.63
C ARG A 34 -8.62 13.94 10.72
N PRO A 35 -7.58 14.70 10.32
CA PRO A 35 -7.74 15.82 9.41
C PRO A 35 -8.22 15.35 8.03
N THR A 36 -8.97 16.21 7.37
CA THR A 36 -9.39 16.02 5.98
C THR A 36 -8.50 16.86 5.08
N PRO A 37 -7.86 16.27 4.06
CA PRO A 37 -7.02 17.01 3.12
C PRO A 37 -7.81 18.07 2.34
N ALA A 38 -7.11 19.09 1.85
CA ALA A 38 -7.70 20.09 0.98
C ALA A 38 -8.28 19.43 -0.30
N GLY A 39 -9.40 19.95 -0.78
CA GLY A 39 -10.10 19.41 -1.95
C GLY A 39 -10.89 18.12 -1.71
N VAL A 40 -10.83 17.55 -0.51
CA VAL A 40 -11.56 16.32 -0.12
C VAL A 40 -12.77 16.66 0.71
N ARG A 41 -13.93 16.12 0.37
CA ARG A 41 -15.16 16.28 1.14
C ARG A 41 -15.31 15.15 2.17
N ARG A 42 -15.29 15.50 3.45
CA ARG A 42 -15.59 14.54 4.52
C ARG A 42 -17.09 14.23 4.57
N VAL A 43 -17.42 12.95 4.66
CA VAL A 43 -18.81 12.47 4.65
C VAL A 43 -19.03 11.38 5.70
N GLY A 44 -20.29 11.02 5.94
CA GLY A 44 -20.66 9.84 6.68
C GLY A 44 -20.38 8.54 5.91
N GLU A 45 -20.34 7.41 6.62
CA GLU A 45 -20.03 6.11 6.00
C GLU A 45 -21.04 5.73 4.90
N GLU A 46 -22.33 5.97 5.11
CA GLU A 46 -23.37 5.68 4.12
C GLU A 46 -23.19 6.46 2.82
N GLU A 47 -22.95 7.75 2.95
CA GLU A 47 -22.73 8.60 1.78
C GLU A 47 -21.44 8.22 1.04
N LEU A 48 -20.40 7.80 1.76
CA LEU A 48 -19.19 7.29 1.13
C LEU A 48 -19.45 6.01 0.32
N LEU A 49 -20.17 5.05 0.92
CA LEU A 49 -20.47 3.76 0.28
C LEU A 49 -21.43 3.87 -0.92
N ALA A 50 -22.12 5.00 -1.06
CA ALA A 50 -22.91 5.33 -2.24
C ALA A 50 -22.07 5.84 -3.42
N THR A 51 -20.74 6.05 -3.26
CA THR A 51 -19.87 6.45 -4.38
C THR A 51 -19.64 5.30 -5.36
N PRO A 52 -19.48 5.60 -6.67
CA PRO A 52 -19.27 4.56 -7.68
C PRO A 52 -17.99 3.73 -7.49
N ALA A 53 -16.98 4.28 -6.81
CA ALA A 53 -15.73 3.60 -6.51
C ALA A 53 -15.29 3.92 -5.08
N VAL A 54 -14.90 2.89 -4.32
CA VAL A 54 -14.43 3.00 -2.93
C VAL A 54 -13.02 2.43 -2.82
N ALA A 55 -12.06 3.28 -2.48
CA ALA A 55 -10.69 2.89 -2.16
C ALA A 55 -10.56 2.62 -0.66
N LEU A 56 -10.17 1.40 -0.29
CA LEU A 56 -9.98 0.99 1.09
C LEU A 56 -8.55 1.28 1.55
N CYS A 57 -8.39 2.30 2.39
CA CYS A 57 -7.13 2.71 3.01
C CYS A 57 -7.13 2.33 4.49
N VAL A 58 -7.18 1.04 4.77
CA VAL A 58 -7.24 0.46 6.12
C VAL A 58 -6.09 -0.54 6.33
N ASP A 59 -5.77 -0.83 7.59
CA ASP A 59 -4.78 -1.86 7.91
C ASP A 59 -5.16 -3.19 7.26
N ILE A 60 -4.18 -3.93 6.76
CA ILE A 60 -4.40 -5.20 6.06
C ILE A 60 -5.18 -6.17 6.95
N GLY A 61 -4.75 -6.32 8.21
CA GLY A 61 -5.44 -7.19 9.17
C GLY A 61 -6.86 -6.76 9.53
N ALA A 62 -7.27 -5.53 9.22
CA ALA A 62 -8.63 -5.04 9.43
C ALA A 62 -9.56 -5.28 8.22
N MET A 63 -9.00 -5.61 7.06
CA MET A 63 -9.76 -5.78 5.81
C MET A 63 -10.97 -6.73 5.96
N PRO A 64 -10.86 -7.94 6.54
CA PRO A 64 -12.00 -8.84 6.62
C PRO A 64 -13.19 -8.28 7.43
N GLU A 65 -12.91 -7.58 8.52
CA GLU A 65 -13.94 -6.93 9.32
C GLU A 65 -14.61 -5.79 8.55
N VAL A 66 -13.81 -4.94 7.92
CA VAL A 66 -14.31 -3.82 7.12
C VAL A 66 -15.15 -4.33 5.95
N LEU A 67 -14.66 -5.31 5.20
CA LEU A 67 -15.38 -5.90 4.05
C LEU A 67 -16.74 -6.46 4.46
N ARG A 68 -16.83 -7.26 5.54
CA ARG A 68 -18.12 -7.79 6.03
C ARG A 68 -19.10 -6.68 6.39
N ARG A 69 -18.60 -5.59 6.97
CA ARG A 69 -19.44 -4.46 7.39
C ARG A 69 -19.96 -3.65 6.21
N ILE A 70 -19.14 -3.41 5.18
CA ILE A 70 -19.51 -2.55 4.06
C ILE A 70 -20.24 -3.32 2.93
N ALA A 71 -19.95 -4.60 2.75
CA ALA A 71 -20.45 -5.40 1.63
C ALA A 71 -21.97 -5.28 1.39
N PRO A 72 -22.85 -5.39 2.41
CA PRO A 72 -24.31 -5.30 2.20
C PRO A 72 -24.80 -3.88 1.86
N ARG A 73 -23.92 -2.88 1.89
CA ARG A 73 -24.23 -1.45 1.72
C ARG A 73 -23.60 -0.84 0.46
N LEU A 74 -22.80 -1.62 -0.24
CA LEU A 74 -22.19 -1.19 -1.50
C LEU A 74 -23.21 -1.18 -2.63
N GLN A 75 -23.06 -0.24 -3.56
CA GLN A 75 -23.97 -0.15 -4.70
C GLN A 75 -23.68 -1.28 -5.72
N PRO A 76 -24.73 -1.94 -6.26
CA PRO A 76 -24.57 -2.84 -7.40
C PRO A 76 -23.85 -2.13 -8.56
N GLY A 77 -22.89 -2.79 -9.18
CA GLY A 77 -22.06 -2.20 -10.25
C GLY A 77 -20.97 -1.25 -9.75
N GLY A 78 -20.92 -0.92 -8.46
CA GLY A 78 -19.83 -0.19 -7.83
C GLY A 78 -18.50 -0.91 -7.91
N LEU A 79 -17.41 -0.23 -7.56
CA LEU A 79 -16.07 -0.77 -7.56
C LEU A 79 -15.41 -0.62 -6.18
N VAL A 80 -14.76 -1.66 -5.72
CA VAL A 80 -13.86 -1.60 -4.56
C VAL A 80 -12.42 -1.74 -5.02
N LEU A 81 -11.58 -0.80 -4.57
CA LEU A 81 -10.12 -0.87 -4.68
C LEU A 81 -9.53 -1.07 -3.28
N ASP A 82 -8.53 -1.93 -3.14
CA ASP A 82 -7.67 -1.93 -1.96
C ASP A 82 -6.38 -1.14 -2.23
N THR A 83 -5.68 -0.76 -1.18
CA THR A 83 -4.36 -0.10 -1.27
C THR A 83 -3.31 -0.84 -0.44
N CYS A 84 -3.56 -2.11 -0.15
CA CYS A 84 -2.70 -2.92 0.70
C CYS A 84 -1.32 -3.16 0.07
N SER A 85 -0.31 -3.25 0.92
CA SER A 85 1.07 -3.58 0.51
C SER A 85 1.31 -5.08 0.27
N VAL A 86 0.30 -5.92 0.43
CA VAL A 86 0.25 -7.31 -0.04
C VAL A 86 -1.01 -7.49 -0.88
N LYS A 87 -1.00 -8.43 -1.85
CA LYS A 87 -2.11 -8.56 -2.80
C LYS A 87 -2.89 -9.87 -2.70
N ALA A 88 -2.21 -11.00 -2.59
CA ALA A 88 -2.85 -12.31 -2.67
C ALA A 88 -3.97 -12.48 -1.63
N LEU A 89 -3.71 -12.12 -0.38
CA LEU A 89 -4.66 -12.31 0.71
C LEU A 89 -5.82 -11.29 0.68
N PRO A 90 -5.61 -9.97 0.51
CA PRO A 90 -6.69 -9.01 0.32
C PRO A 90 -7.59 -9.32 -0.87
N VAL A 91 -7.03 -9.75 -2.00
CA VAL A 91 -7.81 -10.16 -3.17
C VAL A 91 -8.74 -11.33 -2.84
N ARG A 92 -8.23 -12.37 -2.17
CA ARG A 92 -9.05 -13.49 -1.74
C ARG A 92 -10.19 -13.02 -0.83
N TRP A 93 -9.94 -12.18 0.16
CA TRP A 93 -10.97 -11.66 1.04
C TRP A 93 -12.02 -10.82 0.30
N MET A 94 -11.61 -9.99 -0.66
CA MET A 94 -12.55 -9.22 -1.47
C MET A 94 -13.42 -10.12 -2.34
N GLN A 95 -12.85 -11.18 -2.93
CA GLN A 95 -13.62 -12.16 -3.72
C GLN A 95 -14.63 -12.95 -2.89
N GLU A 96 -14.25 -13.32 -1.66
CA GLU A 96 -15.10 -14.11 -0.74
C GLU A 96 -16.20 -13.28 -0.08
N LEU A 97 -15.94 -12.00 0.22
CA LEU A 97 -16.80 -11.19 1.09
C LEU A 97 -17.61 -10.13 0.36
N LEU A 98 -17.21 -9.72 -0.85
CA LEU A 98 -17.95 -8.72 -1.62
C LEU A 98 -19.00 -9.38 -2.52
N PRO A 99 -20.21 -8.75 -2.65
CA PRO A 99 -21.25 -9.22 -3.55
C PRO A 99 -20.73 -9.38 -4.98
N PRO A 100 -21.25 -10.35 -5.76
CA PRO A 100 -20.81 -10.62 -7.13
C PRO A 100 -21.00 -9.44 -8.08
N GLU A 101 -21.96 -8.55 -7.80
CA GLU A 101 -22.24 -7.35 -8.59
C GLU A 101 -21.24 -6.21 -8.37
N VAL A 102 -20.41 -6.30 -7.32
CA VAL A 102 -19.40 -5.30 -7.01
C VAL A 102 -18.10 -5.64 -7.73
N GLY A 103 -17.58 -4.71 -8.53
CA GLY A 103 -16.29 -4.83 -9.17
C GLY A 103 -15.14 -4.83 -8.16
N ILE A 104 -14.04 -5.47 -8.52
CA ILE A 104 -12.83 -5.54 -7.68
C ILE A 104 -11.61 -5.19 -8.54
N LEU A 105 -10.90 -4.14 -8.12
CA LEU A 105 -9.59 -3.76 -8.67
C LEU A 105 -8.56 -3.84 -7.53
N ALA A 106 -7.70 -4.84 -7.56
CA ALA A 106 -6.58 -4.87 -6.66
C ALA A 106 -5.58 -3.79 -7.04
N SER A 107 -5.14 -3.00 -6.06
CA SER A 107 -4.16 -1.95 -6.31
C SER A 107 -3.12 -1.85 -5.18
N HIS A 108 -1.93 -1.39 -5.54
CA HIS A 108 -0.89 -1.04 -4.58
C HIS A 108 -0.09 0.15 -5.10
N PRO A 109 -0.33 1.36 -4.57
CA PRO A 109 0.60 2.47 -4.71
C PRO A 109 1.92 2.13 -4.01
N MET A 110 3.01 1.90 -4.78
CA MET A 110 4.33 1.56 -4.22
C MET A 110 5.03 2.78 -3.63
N PHE A 111 4.26 3.68 -3.08
CA PHE A 111 4.71 4.94 -2.46
C PHE A 111 3.80 5.31 -1.30
N GLY A 112 4.31 6.13 -0.42
CA GLY A 112 3.59 6.64 0.73
C GLY A 112 3.85 8.14 0.94
N PRO A 113 3.41 8.72 2.06
CA PRO A 113 3.58 10.14 2.34
C PRO A 113 5.04 10.61 2.30
N ASP A 114 6.00 9.76 2.70
CA ASP A 114 7.42 10.14 2.69
C ASP A 114 8.01 10.09 1.28
N SER A 115 7.87 8.96 0.60
CA SER A 115 8.42 8.78 -0.75
C SER A 115 7.69 9.57 -1.82
N GLY A 116 6.42 9.92 -1.59
CA GLY A 116 5.61 10.76 -2.48
C GLY A 116 5.59 12.24 -2.13
N ALA A 117 6.31 12.69 -1.08
CA ALA A 117 6.31 14.08 -0.65
C ALA A 117 6.82 15.07 -1.72
N GLY A 118 7.77 14.64 -2.55
CA GLY A 118 8.31 15.41 -3.67
C GLY A 118 7.52 15.30 -4.98
N GLY A 119 6.40 14.59 -4.98
CA GLY A 119 5.60 14.25 -6.16
C GLY A 119 5.57 12.74 -6.41
N VAL A 120 4.67 12.31 -7.29
CA VAL A 120 4.46 10.88 -7.56
C VAL A 120 4.85 10.47 -8.98
N GLU A 121 5.39 11.39 -9.78
CA GLU A 121 5.78 11.11 -11.17
C GLU A 121 6.82 9.99 -11.23
N GLY A 122 6.59 9.01 -12.11
CA GLY A 122 7.45 7.83 -12.28
C GLY A 122 7.34 6.78 -11.18
N LEU A 123 6.61 7.05 -10.07
CA LEU A 123 6.46 6.06 -9.00
C LEU A 123 5.52 4.91 -9.42
N PRO A 124 5.82 3.67 -9.01
CA PRO A 124 5.03 2.52 -9.45
C PRO A 124 3.63 2.50 -8.81
N MET A 125 2.64 2.18 -9.64
CA MET A 125 1.27 1.88 -9.25
C MET A 125 0.89 0.50 -9.79
N ILE A 126 0.69 -0.45 -8.91
CA ILE A 126 0.31 -1.82 -9.31
C ILE A 126 -1.20 -1.90 -9.40
N LEU A 127 -1.70 -2.47 -10.49
CA LEU A 127 -3.12 -2.72 -10.72
C LEU A 127 -3.34 -4.16 -11.22
N TRP A 128 -4.43 -4.79 -10.74
CA TRP A 128 -4.89 -6.08 -11.23
C TRP A 128 -6.41 -6.16 -11.26
N PRO A 129 -7.04 -6.39 -12.45
CA PRO A 129 -8.49 -6.53 -12.58
C PRO A 129 -8.95 -7.90 -12.07
N VAL A 130 -9.40 -7.96 -10.82
CA VAL A 130 -9.87 -9.22 -10.20
C VAL A 130 -11.28 -9.57 -10.66
N ARG A 131 -12.19 -8.59 -10.62
CA ARG A 131 -13.58 -8.66 -11.08
C ARG A 131 -13.92 -7.35 -11.75
N LEU A 132 -13.36 -7.16 -12.95
CA LEU A 132 -13.45 -5.92 -13.70
C LEU A 132 -13.27 -6.22 -15.21
N SER A 133 -14.03 -5.53 -16.05
CA SER A 133 -13.84 -5.62 -17.52
C SER A 133 -12.52 -4.97 -17.96
N GLU A 134 -11.97 -5.39 -19.09
CA GLU A 134 -10.75 -4.80 -19.65
C GLU A 134 -10.93 -3.31 -20.01
N GLU A 135 -12.15 -2.90 -20.38
CA GLU A 135 -12.48 -1.50 -20.64
C GLU A 135 -12.34 -0.65 -19.37
N ARG A 136 -13.01 -1.05 -18.27
CA ARG A 136 -12.90 -0.36 -16.98
C ARG A 136 -11.48 -0.43 -16.40
N TYR A 137 -10.75 -1.53 -16.63
CA TYR A 137 -9.35 -1.60 -16.24
C TYR A 137 -8.50 -0.55 -16.96
N ARG A 138 -8.69 -0.36 -18.28
CA ARG A 138 -7.99 0.67 -19.04
C ARG A 138 -8.30 2.07 -18.54
N GLU A 139 -9.58 2.38 -18.25
CA GLU A 139 -9.98 3.67 -17.68
C GLU A 139 -9.24 3.96 -16.35
N TRP A 140 -9.13 2.98 -15.48
CA TRP A 140 -8.39 3.13 -14.22
C TRP A 140 -6.88 3.24 -14.41
N SER A 141 -6.31 2.49 -15.37
CA SER A 141 -4.89 2.61 -15.73
C SER A 141 -4.56 4.00 -16.26
N GLU A 142 -5.40 4.52 -17.14
CA GLU A 142 -5.27 5.89 -17.71
C GLU A 142 -5.46 6.94 -16.61
N PHE A 143 -6.43 6.76 -15.72
CA PHE A 143 -6.66 7.65 -14.59
C PHE A 143 -5.42 7.74 -13.70
N PHE A 144 -4.86 6.63 -13.26
CA PHE A 144 -3.63 6.65 -12.47
C PHE A 144 -2.41 7.13 -13.27
N GLY A 145 -2.29 6.75 -14.54
CA GLY A 145 -1.26 7.26 -15.43
C GLY A 145 -1.30 8.78 -15.62
N SER A 146 -2.49 9.40 -15.51
CA SER A 146 -2.64 10.85 -15.59
C SER A 146 -1.93 11.64 -14.49
N PHE A 147 -1.58 10.98 -13.36
CA PHE A 147 -0.74 11.56 -12.30
C PHE A 147 0.75 11.44 -12.59
N GLY A 148 1.15 10.90 -13.74
CA GLY A 148 2.54 10.57 -14.07
C GLY A 148 3.03 9.26 -13.44
N LEU A 149 2.12 8.46 -12.84
CA LEU A 149 2.49 7.18 -12.24
C LEU A 149 2.86 6.14 -13.30
N ALA A 150 3.88 5.32 -13.01
CA ALA A 150 4.21 4.14 -13.81
C ALA A 150 3.26 2.99 -13.44
N VAL A 151 2.19 2.81 -14.24
CA VAL A 151 1.19 1.78 -13.97
C VAL A 151 1.65 0.42 -14.47
N HIS A 152 1.69 -0.56 -13.57
CA HIS A 152 2.07 -1.94 -13.86
C HIS A 152 0.91 -2.89 -13.61
N ARG A 153 0.66 -3.80 -14.56
CA ARG A 153 -0.30 -4.89 -14.42
C ARG A 153 0.42 -6.14 -13.92
N LEU A 154 0.27 -6.45 -12.63
CA LEU A 154 0.87 -7.63 -12.01
C LEU A 154 -0.20 -8.46 -11.30
N SER A 155 -0.15 -9.79 -11.49
CA SER A 155 -1.01 -10.68 -10.71
C SER A 155 -0.71 -10.60 -9.22
N PRO A 156 -1.68 -10.90 -8.34
CA PRO A 156 -1.48 -10.83 -6.89
C PRO A 156 -0.27 -11.63 -6.38
N ASP A 157 -0.05 -12.83 -6.88
CA ASP A 157 1.08 -13.66 -6.48
C ASP A 157 2.42 -13.11 -6.99
N GLU A 158 2.48 -12.70 -8.26
CA GLU A 158 3.69 -12.09 -8.82
C GLU A 158 4.04 -10.77 -8.12
N HIS A 159 3.03 -9.95 -7.78
CA HIS A 159 3.23 -8.77 -6.96
C HIS A 159 3.86 -9.15 -5.61
N ASP A 160 3.25 -10.09 -4.88
CA ASP A 160 3.72 -10.46 -3.54
C ASP A 160 5.11 -11.08 -3.57
N ARG A 161 5.44 -11.85 -4.62
CA ARG A 161 6.78 -12.40 -4.84
C ARG A 161 7.83 -11.30 -5.01
N GLN A 162 7.56 -10.31 -5.86
CA GLN A 162 8.47 -9.17 -6.06
C GLN A 162 8.52 -8.26 -4.83
N ALA A 163 7.36 -7.95 -4.23
CA ALA A 163 7.27 -7.09 -3.06
C ALA A 163 8.03 -7.66 -1.85
N ALA A 164 8.10 -8.99 -1.70
CA ALA A 164 8.87 -9.62 -0.63
C ALA A 164 10.37 -9.25 -0.70
N PHE A 165 10.95 -9.26 -1.90
CA PHE A 165 12.38 -8.99 -2.13
C PHE A 165 12.70 -7.51 -2.44
N THR A 166 11.70 -6.67 -2.54
CA THR A 166 11.87 -5.21 -2.66
C THR A 166 11.39 -4.54 -1.37
N GLN A 167 10.13 -4.15 -1.29
CA GLN A 167 9.57 -3.45 -0.12
C GLN A 167 9.74 -4.27 1.18
N GLY A 168 9.44 -5.58 1.15
CA GLY A 168 9.53 -6.45 2.32
C GLY A 168 10.94 -6.52 2.89
N LEU A 169 11.94 -6.69 2.02
CA LEU A 169 13.38 -6.69 2.39
C LEU A 169 13.81 -5.31 2.91
N THR A 170 13.44 -4.23 2.22
CA THR A 170 13.81 -2.86 2.62
C THR A 170 13.27 -2.53 4.02
N HIS A 171 12.00 -2.82 4.28
CA HIS A 171 11.40 -2.61 5.60
C HIS A 171 12.02 -3.50 6.69
N TYR A 172 12.37 -4.74 6.34
CA TYR A 172 13.01 -5.65 7.28
C TYR A 172 14.41 -5.16 7.65
N LEU A 173 15.23 -4.82 6.66
CA LEU A 173 16.58 -4.27 6.88
C LEU A 173 16.54 -2.92 7.61
N GLY A 174 15.61 -2.04 7.27
CA GLY A 174 15.47 -0.77 7.98
C GLY A 174 15.20 -0.95 9.47
N ARG A 175 14.38 -1.94 9.85
CA ARG A 175 14.16 -2.28 11.27
C ARG A 175 15.40 -2.92 11.92
N VAL A 176 16.11 -3.80 11.21
CA VAL A 176 17.38 -4.37 11.70
C VAL A 176 18.42 -3.26 11.91
N LEU A 177 18.57 -2.34 10.96
CA LEU A 177 19.50 -1.22 11.07
C LEU A 177 19.11 -0.25 12.20
N ALA A 178 17.82 -0.08 12.48
CA ALA A 178 17.35 0.73 13.60
C ALA A 178 17.80 0.16 14.96
N GLU A 179 17.85 -1.17 15.11
CA GLU A 179 18.36 -1.82 16.33
C GLU A 179 19.85 -1.53 16.57
N LEU A 180 20.63 -1.20 15.50
CA LEU A 180 22.03 -0.79 15.62
C LEU A 180 22.18 0.64 16.16
N GLN A 181 21.08 1.39 16.30
CA GLN A 181 21.06 2.77 16.81
C GLN A 181 22.04 3.70 16.05
N LEU A 182 22.13 3.52 14.73
CA LEU A 182 23.01 4.30 13.87
C LEU A 182 22.72 5.80 13.98
N ARG A 183 23.77 6.62 14.00
CA ARG A 183 23.67 8.08 14.12
C ARG A 183 24.44 8.76 12.99
N PRO A 184 24.06 9.99 12.61
CA PRO A 184 24.86 10.80 11.70
C PRO A 184 26.33 10.89 12.16
N SER A 185 27.25 10.86 11.21
CA SER A 185 28.70 10.91 11.46
C SER A 185 29.35 11.91 10.51
N GLU A 186 30.32 12.67 11.01
CA GLU A 186 31.11 13.62 10.21
C GLU A 186 31.87 12.95 9.06
N ILE A 187 32.27 11.68 9.26
CA ILE A 187 32.95 10.86 8.24
C ILE A 187 31.98 9.95 7.48
N GLY A 188 30.67 10.17 7.64
CA GLY A 188 29.63 9.35 7.00
C GLY A 188 29.70 9.43 5.47
N SER A 189 29.98 8.29 4.82
CA SER A 189 29.96 8.19 3.36
C SER A 189 28.55 8.42 2.78
N VAL A 190 28.45 8.61 1.45
CA VAL A 190 27.14 8.70 0.76
C VAL A 190 26.28 7.44 1.02
N GLY A 191 26.90 6.26 0.96
CA GLY A 191 26.22 5.00 1.26
C GLY A 191 25.68 4.95 2.69
N TYR A 192 26.46 5.40 3.67
CA TYR A 192 26.03 5.46 5.06
C TYR A 192 24.83 6.39 5.27
N ARG A 193 24.82 7.57 4.64
CA ARG A 193 23.68 8.50 4.70
C ARG A 193 22.42 7.87 4.11
N ARG A 194 22.53 7.13 3.00
CA ARG A 194 21.41 6.39 2.41
C ARG A 194 20.87 5.30 3.32
N LEU A 195 21.71 4.63 4.12
CA LEU A 195 21.23 3.68 5.14
C LEU A 195 20.38 4.38 6.22
N LEU A 196 20.81 5.57 6.67
CA LEU A 196 20.04 6.37 7.62
C LEU A 196 18.69 6.80 7.03
N GLU A 197 18.64 7.20 5.76
CA GLU A 197 17.40 7.53 5.04
C GLU A 197 16.45 6.32 4.95
N ILE A 198 16.98 5.11 4.70
CA ILE A 198 16.18 3.87 4.72
C ILE A 198 15.59 3.61 6.11
N VAL A 199 16.39 3.79 7.17
CA VAL A 199 15.93 3.64 8.55
C VAL A 199 14.79 4.62 8.84
N GLU A 200 14.98 5.90 8.52
CA GLU A 200 13.98 6.93 8.73
C GLU A 200 12.68 6.61 7.96
N GLN A 201 12.76 6.37 6.66
CA GLN A 201 11.61 6.07 5.81
C GLN A 201 10.81 4.87 6.32
N THR A 202 11.49 3.77 6.64
CA THR A 202 10.83 2.51 7.03
C THR A 202 10.33 2.52 8.48
N CYS A 203 10.99 3.27 9.37
CA CYS A 203 10.61 3.37 10.77
C CYS A 203 9.56 4.45 11.04
N ASN A 204 9.32 5.38 10.11
CA ASN A 204 8.17 6.28 10.14
C ASN A 204 6.84 5.54 9.94
N ASP A 205 6.86 4.38 9.30
CA ASP A 205 5.71 3.52 9.19
C ASP A 205 5.42 2.80 10.51
N THR A 206 4.12 2.56 10.76
CA THR A 206 3.69 1.91 12.01
C THR A 206 4.27 0.50 12.12
N TRP A 207 4.54 0.07 13.35
CA TRP A 207 4.94 -1.32 13.63
C TRP A 207 3.90 -2.32 13.10
N ARG A 208 2.62 -1.94 13.12
CA ARG A 208 1.53 -2.75 12.58
C ARG A 208 1.68 -2.99 11.08
N LEU A 209 1.94 -1.94 10.31
CA LEU A 209 2.15 -2.08 8.85
C LEU A 209 3.34 -3.01 8.56
N PHE A 210 4.44 -2.85 9.30
CA PHE A 210 5.59 -3.75 9.17
C PHE A 210 5.22 -5.21 9.45
N LEU A 211 4.50 -5.47 10.54
CA LEU A 211 4.06 -6.83 10.87
C LEU A 211 3.12 -7.41 9.82
N ASP A 212 2.16 -6.62 9.36
CA ASP A 212 1.20 -7.03 8.34
C ASP A 212 1.91 -7.37 7.01
N LEU A 213 2.84 -6.51 6.57
CA LEU A 213 3.68 -6.76 5.39
C LEU A 213 4.47 -8.07 5.50
N GLN A 214 5.07 -8.32 6.68
CA GLN A 214 5.91 -9.50 6.91
C GLN A 214 5.13 -10.79 7.15
N ARG A 215 3.89 -10.71 7.62
CA ARG A 215 3.07 -11.88 8.00
C ARG A 215 2.11 -12.30 6.91
N PHE A 216 1.56 -11.34 6.16
CA PHE A 216 0.52 -11.60 5.18
C PHE A 216 1.05 -11.79 3.75
N ASN A 217 2.30 -11.44 3.47
CA ASN A 217 2.94 -11.80 2.21
C ASN A 217 3.50 -13.23 2.30
N PRO A 218 3.03 -14.17 1.47
CA PRO A 218 3.43 -15.58 1.55
C PRO A 218 4.91 -15.83 1.19
N HIS A 219 5.57 -14.87 0.52
CA HIS A 219 6.95 -15.00 0.07
C HIS A 219 7.98 -14.41 1.04
N THR A 220 7.58 -13.58 2.02
CA THR A 220 8.52 -12.99 2.99
C THR A 220 9.25 -14.01 3.89
N PRO A 221 8.67 -15.18 4.27
CA PRO A 221 9.45 -16.19 4.97
C PRO A 221 10.64 -16.72 4.16
N ALA A 222 10.48 -16.86 2.84
CA ALA A 222 11.58 -17.27 1.95
C ALA A 222 12.64 -16.18 1.83
N MET A 223 12.22 -14.92 1.73
CA MET A 223 13.10 -13.76 1.71
C MET A 223 13.96 -13.68 2.97
N ARG A 224 13.35 -13.80 4.17
CA ARG A 224 14.10 -13.77 5.44
C ARG A 224 15.13 -14.90 5.52
N ARG A 225 14.73 -16.13 5.18
CA ARG A 225 15.70 -17.27 5.14
C ARG A 225 16.83 -17.05 4.12
N ALA A 226 16.56 -16.37 3.01
CA ALA A 226 17.62 -16.04 2.03
C ALA A 226 18.60 -14.99 2.60
N LEU A 227 18.08 -14.00 3.33
CA LEU A 227 18.89 -13.01 4.03
C LEU A 227 19.76 -13.66 5.11
N ASP A 228 19.16 -14.54 5.95
CA ASP A 228 19.90 -15.23 7.02
C ASP A 228 21.08 -16.03 6.44
N ARG A 229 20.84 -16.83 5.39
CA ARG A 229 21.92 -17.57 4.71
C ARG A 229 23.00 -16.67 4.12
N ALA A 230 22.63 -15.51 3.58
CA ALA A 230 23.59 -14.57 3.03
C ALA A 230 24.47 -13.98 4.14
N LEU A 231 23.90 -13.66 5.30
CA LEU A 231 24.62 -13.18 6.47
C LEU A 231 25.58 -14.25 7.03
N GLU A 232 25.12 -15.49 7.18
CA GLU A 232 25.93 -16.63 7.62
C GLU A 232 27.09 -16.89 6.67
N SER A 233 26.84 -16.89 5.36
CA SER A 233 27.87 -17.08 4.34
C SER A 233 28.96 -15.98 4.37
N LEU A 234 28.52 -14.73 4.54
CA LEU A 234 29.47 -13.61 4.65
C LEU A 234 30.30 -13.73 5.91
N GLN A 235 29.70 -14.08 7.05
CA GLN A 235 30.43 -14.28 8.31
C GLN A 235 31.47 -15.39 8.18
N ALA A 236 31.10 -16.53 7.61
CA ALA A 236 32.05 -17.66 7.40
C ALA A 236 33.26 -17.26 6.54
N ASN A 237 33.05 -16.40 5.51
CA ASN A 237 34.13 -15.91 4.66
C ASN A 237 35.07 -14.93 5.40
N LEU A 238 34.57 -14.18 6.37
CA LEU A 238 35.39 -13.26 7.17
C LEU A 238 36.19 -13.99 8.25
N ASP A 239 35.68 -15.11 8.73
CA ASP A 239 36.34 -15.95 9.76
C ASP A 239 37.38 -16.90 9.15
N THR A 240 37.48 -16.98 7.81
CA THR A 240 38.49 -17.77 7.11
C THR A 240 39.71 -16.86 6.84
N PRO A 241 40.90 -17.19 7.33
CA PRO A 241 42.12 -16.37 7.17
C PRO A 241 42.59 -16.29 5.71
#